data_7c5d3717c8a7a999eb2e200835bdfe4d
#
_entry.id   7c5d3717c8a7a999eb2e200835bdfe4d
#
_cell.length_a   1.000
_cell.length_b   1.000
_cell.length_c   1.000
_cell.angle_alpha   90.00
_cell.angle_beta   90.00
_cell.angle_gamma   90.00
#
_symmetry.space_group_name_H-M   'P 1'
#
loop_
_entity.id
_entity.type
_entity.pdbx_description
1 polymer ?
#
loop_
_entity_poly.entity_id
_entity_poly.type
_entity_poly.pdbx_seq_one_letter_code
_entity_poly.pdbx_strand_id
1 'polypeptide(L)'
;MLFMNCISESKEYKNALKERFIKYVKIWSESNSELADKGVFPSTKQQWDFAKVLLKELKKLGLKNVQLTKKCYVYANLPGTGSLSNAPSVLFLAHMDTVDEVTGKNVNPQIAKKPEEYSGDEKDTIITTDGTTLKKPTAISRY
;
A
#
# COMPACT_ATOMS: atom_id res chain seq x y z
N MET A 1 -5.53 23.83 -26.57
CA MET A 1 -6.00 22.70 -25.76
C MET A 1 -4.75 21.95 -25.29
N LEU A 2 -4.24 22.27 -24.10
CA LEU A 2 -3.05 21.62 -23.54
C LEU A 2 -3.48 20.22 -23.07
N PHE A 3 -3.02 19.18 -23.75
CA PHE A 3 -3.13 17.81 -23.21
C PHE A 3 -2.22 17.74 -21.97
N MET A 4 -2.82 17.87 -20.80
CA MET A 4 -2.17 17.38 -19.58
C MET A 4 -2.08 15.86 -19.72
N ASN A 5 -0.94 15.37 -20.22
CA ASN A 5 -0.62 13.95 -20.08
C ASN A 5 -0.66 13.65 -18.59
N CYS A 6 -1.59 12.80 -18.18
CA CYS A 6 -1.73 12.44 -16.79
C CYS A 6 -0.41 11.80 -16.34
N ILE A 7 0.24 12.37 -15.31
CA ILE A 7 1.52 11.87 -14.76
C ILE A 7 1.43 10.37 -14.46
N SER A 8 0.22 9.87 -14.11
CA SER A 8 -0.04 8.45 -13.84
C SER A 8 0.20 7.52 -15.03
N GLU A 9 0.27 8.06 -16.27
CA GLU A 9 0.51 7.25 -17.47
C GLU A 9 1.97 7.20 -17.88
N SER A 10 2.83 8.03 -17.27
CA SER A 10 4.25 8.01 -17.59
C SER A 10 4.90 6.68 -17.19
N LYS A 11 5.82 6.19 -18.00
CA LYS A 11 6.58 4.96 -17.73
C LYS A 11 7.37 5.07 -16.43
N GLU A 12 7.91 6.25 -16.16
CA GLU A 12 8.67 6.56 -14.94
C GLU A 12 7.78 6.43 -13.70
N TYR A 13 6.57 6.98 -13.74
CA TYR A 13 5.63 6.89 -12.63
C TYR A 13 5.20 5.44 -12.37
N LYS A 14 4.84 4.70 -13.44
CA LYS A 14 4.45 3.28 -13.34
C LYS A 14 5.58 2.42 -12.76
N ASN A 15 6.81 2.67 -13.17
CA ASN A 15 7.97 1.97 -12.63
C ASN A 15 8.21 2.31 -11.16
N ALA A 16 8.17 3.58 -10.79
CA ALA A 16 8.33 4.02 -9.40
C ALA A 16 7.23 3.44 -8.49
N LEU A 17 5.99 3.38 -8.97
CA LEU A 17 4.88 2.78 -8.24
C LEU A 17 5.09 1.28 -8.03
N LYS A 18 5.47 0.56 -9.09
CA LYS A 18 5.79 -0.88 -9.04
C LYS A 18 6.92 -1.17 -8.05
N GLU A 19 8.03 -0.44 -8.13
CA GLU A 19 9.17 -0.62 -7.23
C GLU A 19 8.78 -0.37 -5.77
N ARG A 20 8.00 0.67 -5.51
CA ARG A 20 7.47 0.97 -4.17
C ARG A 20 6.57 -0.15 -3.67
N PHE A 21 5.65 -0.64 -4.49
CA PHE A 21 4.78 -1.75 -4.14
C PHE A 21 5.58 -3.01 -3.78
N ILE A 22 6.52 -3.43 -4.66
CA ILE A 22 7.40 -4.58 -4.42
C ILE A 22 8.21 -4.42 -3.12
N LYS A 23 8.67 -3.21 -2.84
CA LYS A 23 9.37 -2.91 -1.60
C LYS A 23 8.46 -3.07 -0.38
N TYR A 24 7.24 -2.55 -0.45
CA TYR A 24 6.31 -2.56 0.68
C TYR A 24 5.83 -3.96 1.04
N VAL A 25 5.48 -4.78 0.05
CA VAL A 25 4.99 -6.14 0.29
C VAL A 25 6.04 -7.08 0.89
N LYS A 26 7.32 -6.72 0.84
CA LYS A 26 8.42 -7.45 1.49
C LYS A 26 8.61 -7.08 2.96
N ILE A 27 7.97 -6.01 3.42
CA ILE A 27 8.05 -5.59 4.81
C ILE A 27 6.92 -6.27 5.57
N TRP A 28 7.28 -7.12 6.51
CA TRP A 28 6.28 -7.77 7.35
C TRP A 28 5.58 -6.73 8.24
N SER A 29 4.27 -6.56 8.05
CA SER A 29 3.46 -5.58 8.77
C SER A 29 2.12 -6.16 9.25
N GLU A 30 2.04 -7.46 9.34
CA GLU A 30 0.86 -8.23 9.76
C GLU A 30 0.33 -7.75 11.09
N SER A 31 -0.98 -7.54 11.15
CA SER A 31 -1.71 -7.23 12.39
C SER A 31 -1.94 -8.49 13.22
N ASN A 32 -2.56 -8.32 14.37
CA ASN A 32 -3.12 -9.40 15.18
C ASN A 32 -4.51 -8.96 15.64
N SER A 33 -5.53 -9.62 15.11
CA SER A 33 -6.93 -9.24 15.34
C SER A 33 -7.33 -9.38 16.82
N GLU A 34 -6.89 -10.44 17.49
CA GLU A 34 -7.22 -10.63 18.91
C GLU A 34 -6.63 -9.53 19.82
N LEU A 35 -5.42 -9.04 19.49
CA LEU A 35 -4.81 -7.95 20.24
C LEU A 35 -5.45 -6.60 19.89
N ALA A 36 -5.82 -6.40 18.63
CA ALA A 36 -6.54 -5.21 18.19
C ALA A 36 -7.90 -5.10 18.89
N ASP A 37 -8.65 -6.18 19.00
CA ASP A 37 -9.93 -6.25 19.73
C ASP A 37 -9.78 -5.92 21.21
N LYS A 38 -8.62 -6.21 21.80
CA LYS A 38 -8.26 -5.82 23.16
C LYS A 38 -7.76 -4.38 23.28
N GLY A 39 -7.79 -3.60 22.19
CA GLY A 39 -7.37 -2.19 22.17
C GLY A 39 -5.86 -1.98 22.13
N VAL A 40 -5.08 -2.98 21.73
CA VAL A 40 -3.62 -2.86 21.57
C VAL A 40 -3.28 -2.26 20.20
N PHE A 41 -2.67 -1.07 20.17
CA PHE A 41 -2.31 -0.36 18.94
C PHE A 41 -0.86 0.16 18.98
N PRO A 42 0.00 -0.24 17.99
CA PRO A 42 -0.26 -1.26 16.97
C PRO A 42 -0.39 -2.64 17.60
N SER A 43 -1.18 -3.52 16.99
CA SER A 43 -1.43 -4.88 17.50
C SER A 43 -0.20 -5.79 17.40
N THR A 44 0.80 -5.39 16.59
CA THR A 44 2.06 -6.11 16.45
C THR A 44 3.25 -5.15 16.38
N LYS A 45 4.43 -5.61 16.83
CA LYS A 45 5.65 -4.79 16.83
C LYS A 45 6.20 -4.50 15.44
N GLN A 46 6.04 -5.42 14.49
CA GLN A 46 6.55 -5.30 13.13
C GLN A 46 5.90 -4.17 12.33
N GLN A 47 4.70 -3.74 12.69
CA GLN A 47 4.06 -2.58 12.06
C GLN A 47 4.90 -1.29 12.21
N TRP A 48 5.68 -1.17 13.29
CA TRP A 48 6.60 -0.04 13.49
C TRP A 48 7.69 0.03 12.41
N ASP A 49 8.12 -1.09 11.87
CA ASP A 49 9.19 -1.10 10.88
C ASP A 49 8.67 -0.54 9.55
N PHE A 50 7.46 -0.90 9.17
CA PHE A 50 6.81 -0.31 7.99
C PHE A 50 6.49 1.17 8.20
N ALA A 51 5.97 1.56 9.37
CA ALA A 51 5.71 2.96 9.71
C ALA A 51 6.96 3.84 9.59
N LYS A 52 8.13 3.34 10.04
CA LYS A 52 9.41 4.05 9.90
C LYS A 52 9.83 4.21 8.43
N VAL A 53 9.55 3.22 7.58
CA VAL A 53 9.81 3.31 6.13
C VAL A 53 8.93 4.39 5.51
N LEU A 54 7.63 4.39 5.80
CA LEU A 54 6.70 5.40 5.32
C LEU A 54 7.09 6.81 5.78
N LEU A 55 7.45 6.96 7.06
CA LEU A 55 7.92 8.24 7.62
C LEU A 55 9.11 8.80 6.82
N LYS A 56 10.09 7.95 6.51
CA LYS A 56 11.28 8.36 5.73
C LYS A 56 10.90 8.75 4.30
N GLU A 57 10.02 7.99 3.66
CA GLU A 57 9.60 8.26 2.29
C GLU A 57 8.79 9.54 2.15
N LEU A 58 7.85 9.79 3.06
CA LEU A 58 7.05 11.01 3.06
C LEU A 58 7.94 12.25 3.26
N LYS A 59 8.96 12.15 4.14
CA LYS A 59 9.98 13.21 4.28
C LYS A 59 10.77 13.41 3.00
N LYS A 60 11.19 12.32 2.33
CA LYS A 60 11.95 12.38 1.07
C LYS A 60 11.12 12.99 -0.06
N LEU A 61 9.80 12.78 -0.06
CA LEU A 61 8.86 13.38 -1.00
C LEU A 61 8.62 14.89 -0.73
N GLY A 62 9.19 15.44 0.34
CA GLY A 62 9.07 16.86 0.67
C GLY A 62 7.76 17.25 1.37
N LEU A 63 6.96 16.28 1.84
CA LEU A 63 5.75 16.57 2.59
C LEU A 63 6.07 17.29 3.90
N LYS A 64 5.13 18.05 4.40
CA LYS A 64 5.26 18.84 5.64
C LYS A 64 4.64 18.13 6.83
N ASN A 65 5.06 18.51 8.03
CA ASN A 65 4.53 18.00 9.29
C ASN A 65 4.50 16.46 9.36
N VAL A 66 5.53 15.82 8.77
CA VAL A 66 5.63 14.35 8.73
C VAL A 66 5.95 13.84 10.12
N GLN A 67 5.06 13.05 10.69
CA GLN A 67 5.19 12.54 12.05
C GLN A 67 4.72 11.10 12.18
N LEU A 68 5.29 10.37 13.13
CA LEU A 68 4.90 9.04 13.55
C LEU A 68 4.47 9.12 15.01
N THR A 69 3.22 8.77 15.29
CA THR A 69 2.63 8.85 16.64
C THR A 69 3.01 7.66 17.52
N LYS A 70 2.75 7.76 18.82
CA LYS A 70 2.91 6.66 19.78
C LYS A 70 1.96 5.48 19.53
N LYS A 71 0.92 5.66 18.70
CA LYS A 71 -0.01 4.61 18.27
C LYS A 71 0.29 4.08 16.87
N CYS A 72 1.50 4.33 16.34
CA CYS A 72 1.94 3.88 15.02
C CYS A 72 1.20 4.51 13.84
N TYR A 73 0.53 5.65 13.99
CA TYR A 73 -0.02 6.41 12.86
C TYR A 73 1.04 7.28 12.22
N VAL A 74 1.11 7.28 10.90
CA VAL A 74 1.99 8.16 10.13
C VAL A 74 1.14 9.24 9.48
N TYR A 75 1.46 10.50 9.75
CA TYR A 75 0.79 11.68 9.20
C TYR A 75 1.74 12.51 8.37
N ALA A 76 1.22 13.13 7.33
CA ALA A 76 1.93 14.13 6.55
C ALA A 76 0.95 15.11 5.90
N ASN A 77 1.42 16.31 5.61
CA ASN A 77 0.64 17.33 4.90
C ASN A 77 1.30 17.65 3.56
N LEU A 78 0.48 17.74 2.53
CA LEU A 78 0.80 18.39 1.26
C LEU A 78 0.09 19.75 1.24
N PRO A 79 0.80 20.86 1.45
CA PRO A 79 0.17 22.18 1.42
C PRO A 79 -0.39 22.52 0.06
N GLY A 80 -1.51 23.23 0.05
CA GLY A 80 -2.02 23.84 -1.17
C GLY A 80 -1.05 24.86 -1.73
N THR A 81 -1.09 25.10 -3.03
CA THR A 81 -0.20 26.01 -3.75
C THR A 81 -1.00 27.02 -4.59
N GLY A 82 -0.42 28.21 -4.81
CA GLY A 82 -1.03 29.26 -5.62
C GLY A 82 -2.43 29.65 -5.10
N SER A 83 -3.43 29.68 -5.97
CA SER A 83 -4.83 30.02 -5.63
C SER A 83 -5.49 29.01 -4.69
N LEU A 84 -4.93 27.81 -4.53
CA LEU A 84 -5.46 26.76 -3.67
C LEU A 84 -4.82 26.73 -2.27
N SER A 85 -3.97 27.68 -1.92
CA SER A 85 -3.29 27.72 -0.61
C SER A 85 -4.26 27.77 0.58
N ASN A 86 -5.45 28.33 0.40
CA ASN A 86 -6.51 28.45 1.41
C ASN A 86 -7.71 27.52 1.12
N ALA A 87 -7.58 26.58 0.20
CA ALA A 87 -8.66 25.64 -0.09
C ALA A 87 -8.92 24.71 1.11
N PRO A 88 -10.14 24.19 1.27
CA PRO A 88 -10.43 23.16 2.26
C PRO A 88 -9.53 21.95 2.09
N SER A 89 -9.09 21.37 3.23
CA SER A 89 -8.24 20.18 3.22
C SER A 89 -9.02 18.91 2.87
N VAL A 90 -8.37 18.01 2.13
CA VAL A 90 -8.85 16.64 1.87
C VAL A 90 -7.95 15.68 2.65
N LEU A 91 -8.54 14.76 3.37
CA LEU A 91 -7.82 13.73 4.11
C LEU A 91 -7.90 12.40 3.36
N PHE A 92 -6.75 11.82 3.06
CA PHE A 92 -6.63 10.45 2.56
C PHE A 92 -6.22 9.52 3.70
N LEU A 93 -6.93 8.41 3.83
CA LEU A 93 -6.64 7.37 4.83
C LEU A 93 -6.26 6.09 4.10
N ALA A 94 -5.19 5.45 4.55
CA ALA A 94 -4.77 4.15 4.07
C ALA A 94 -4.18 3.36 5.24
N HIS A 95 -4.62 2.11 5.42
CA HIS A 95 -3.99 1.23 6.40
C HIS A 95 -2.65 0.70 5.89
N MET A 96 -1.74 0.38 6.79
CA MET A 96 -0.39 -0.11 6.46
C MET A 96 -0.13 -1.55 6.92
N ASP A 97 -1.05 -2.11 7.67
CA ASP A 97 -0.97 -3.50 8.10
C ASP A 97 -1.55 -4.44 7.06
N THR A 98 -1.11 -5.69 7.12
CA THR A 98 -1.73 -6.81 6.41
C THR A 98 -2.54 -7.66 7.40
N VAL A 99 -3.51 -8.40 6.89
CA VAL A 99 -4.36 -9.31 7.68
C VAL A 99 -3.56 -10.46 8.27
N ASP A 100 -4.07 -11.09 9.32
CA ASP A 100 -3.43 -12.21 10.03
C ASP A 100 -3.95 -13.59 9.61
N GLU A 101 -4.94 -13.67 8.71
CA GLU A 101 -5.44 -14.93 8.15
C GLU A 101 -4.42 -15.62 7.22
N VAL A 102 -3.54 -14.83 6.61
CA VAL A 102 -2.45 -15.34 5.76
C VAL A 102 -1.17 -14.62 6.13
N THR A 103 -0.12 -15.38 6.39
CA THR A 103 1.14 -14.75 6.82
C THR A 103 1.73 -13.82 5.76
N GLY A 104 2.04 -12.59 6.18
CA GLY A 104 2.78 -11.59 5.39
C GLY A 104 4.31 -11.69 5.56
N LYS A 105 4.82 -12.73 6.22
CA LYS A 105 6.24 -12.91 6.45
C LYS A 105 6.93 -13.55 5.26
N ASN A 106 8.13 -13.08 4.93
CA ASN A 106 8.98 -13.62 3.86
C ASN A 106 8.31 -13.61 2.47
N VAL A 107 7.47 -12.63 2.17
CA VAL A 107 6.83 -12.48 0.87
C VAL A 107 7.87 -12.35 -0.24
N ASN A 108 7.76 -13.19 -1.27
CA ASN A 108 8.61 -13.17 -2.45
C ASN A 108 7.79 -12.80 -3.71
N PRO A 109 7.56 -11.51 -3.98
CA PRO A 109 6.72 -11.07 -5.08
C PRO A 109 7.35 -11.44 -6.42
N GLN A 110 6.53 -12.03 -7.30
CA GLN A 110 6.91 -12.39 -8.66
C GLN A 110 6.31 -11.42 -9.66
N ILE A 111 7.05 -11.08 -10.70
CA ILE A 111 6.57 -10.25 -11.79
C ILE A 111 6.31 -11.15 -12.98
N ALA A 112 5.04 -11.37 -13.30
CA ALA A 112 4.66 -12.05 -14.53
C ALA A 112 4.97 -11.15 -15.74
N LYS A 113 5.63 -11.69 -16.75
CA LYS A 113 6.01 -10.95 -17.97
C LYS A 113 4.88 -10.87 -18.98
N LYS A 114 3.86 -11.73 -18.86
CA LYS A 114 2.74 -11.84 -19.81
C LYS A 114 1.43 -11.68 -19.05
N PRO A 115 0.80 -10.50 -19.11
CA PRO A 115 -0.52 -10.29 -18.53
C PRO A 115 -1.61 -11.17 -19.18
N GLU A 116 -1.37 -11.71 -20.37
CA GLU A 116 -2.28 -12.62 -21.06
C GLU A 116 -2.41 -13.98 -20.34
N GLU A 117 -1.43 -14.36 -19.54
CA GLU A 117 -1.51 -15.54 -18.65
C GLU A 117 -2.43 -15.30 -17.46
N TYR A 118 -2.77 -14.03 -17.20
CA TYR A 118 -3.77 -13.56 -16.26
C TYR A 118 -4.99 -13.03 -17.01
N SER A 119 -5.65 -13.91 -17.74
CA SER A 119 -6.83 -13.55 -18.55
C SER A 119 -8.00 -13.05 -17.70
N GLY A 120 -7.90 -13.29 -16.38
CA GLY A 120 -9.02 -13.07 -15.48
C GLY A 120 -10.10 -14.13 -15.61
N ASP A 121 -9.80 -15.24 -16.26
CA ASP A 121 -10.66 -16.41 -16.34
C ASP A 121 -10.80 -17.06 -14.95
N GLU A 122 -11.92 -17.73 -14.71
CA GLU A 122 -12.19 -18.50 -13.48
C GLU A 122 -11.17 -19.64 -13.25
N LYS A 123 -10.39 -19.98 -14.28
CA LYS A 123 -9.33 -20.98 -14.24
C LYS A 123 -7.99 -20.45 -13.76
N ASP A 124 -7.82 -19.13 -13.68
CA ASP A 124 -6.58 -18.54 -13.19
C ASP A 124 -6.45 -18.79 -11.69
N THR A 125 -5.47 -19.61 -11.33
CA THR A 125 -5.15 -19.92 -9.95
C THR A 125 -3.78 -19.37 -9.61
N ILE A 126 -3.67 -18.67 -8.48
CA ILE A 126 -2.39 -18.27 -7.91
C ILE A 126 -2.03 -19.28 -6.83
N ILE A 127 -0.89 -19.92 -6.98
CA ILE A 127 -0.34 -20.79 -5.95
C ILE A 127 0.64 -19.95 -5.12
N THR A 128 0.32 -19.78 -3.85
CA THR A 128 1.21 -19.08 -2.91
C THR A 128 2.40 -19.96 -2.53
N THR A 129 3.44 -19.38 -1.92
CA THR A 129 4.67 -20.09 -1.56
C THR A 129 4.47 -21.20 -0.53
N ASP A 130 3.37 -21.19 0.22
CA ASP A 130 2.97 -22.24 1.16
C ASP A 130 2.10 -23.33 0.50
N GLY A 131 1.89 -23.25 -0.81
CA GLY A 131 1.07 -24.20 -1.57
C GLY A 131 -0.44 -23.92 -1.56
N THR A 132 -0.86 -22.82 -0.91
CA THR A 132 -2.27 -22.40 -0.90
C THR A 132 -2.69 -21.95 -2.31
N THR A 133 -3.79 -22.47 -2.82
CA THR A 133 -4.35 -22.06 -4.10
C THR A 133 -5.36 -20.95 -3.88
N LEU A 134 -5.07 -19.76 -4.37
CA LEU A 134 -6.01 -18.64 -4.39
C LEU A 134 -6.79 -18.68 -5.70
N LYS A 135 -8.11 -18.88 -5.62
CA LYS A 135 -9.00 -18.72 -6.78
C LYS A 135 -9.41 -17.25 -6.88
N LYS A 136 -9.56 -16.78 -8.13
CA LYS A 136 -10.09 -15.44 -8.37
C LYS A 136 -11.47 -15.31 -7.72
N PRO A 137 -11.74 -14.26 -6.93
CA PRO A 137 -13.09 -14.01 -6.44
C PRO A 137 -14.02 -13.75 -7.63
N THR A 138 -15.14 -14.44 -7.68
CA THR A 138 -16.10 -14.50 -8.80
C THR A 138 -16.86 -13.18 -9.02
N ALA A 139 -16.63 -12.15 -8.22
CA ALA A 139 -17.25 -10.84 -8.40
C ALA A 139 -16.34 -9.73 -7.87
N ILE A 140 -15.62 -9.10 -8.77
CA ILE A 140 -15.33 -7.68 -8.58
C ILE A 140 -16.45 -6.94 -9.31
N SER A 141 -17.50 -6.55 -8.56
CA SER A 141 -18.46 -5.61 -9.12
C SER A 141 -17.69 -4.32 -9.42
N ARG A 142 -17.67 -3.92 -10.67
CA ARG A 142 -17.18 -2.61 -11.08
C ARG A 142 -18.20 -1.59 -10.57
N TYR A 143 -17.83 -0.80 -9.60
CA TYR A 143 -18.45 0.47 -9.31
C TYR A 143 -17.66 1.58 -9.98
#